data_9bbe79fdd54366fb8dcfcfcf7fb70977
#
_entry.id   9bbe79fdd54366fb8dcfcfcf7fb70977
#
_cell.length_a   1.000
_cell.length_b   1.000
_cell.length_c   1.000
_cell.angle_alpha   90.00
_cell.angle_beta   90.00
_cell.angle_gamma   90.00
#
_symmetry.space_group_name_H-M   'P 1'
#
loop_
_entity.id
_entity.type
_entity.pdbx_description
1 polymer ?
#
loop_
_entity_poly.entity_id
_entity_poly.type
_entity_poly.pdbx_seq_one_letter_code
_entity_poly.pdbx_strand_id
1 'polypeptide(L)'
;MSQTPFPLSPSLWAATAAPPPDTQPLTQSTQADVLVVGGGYAGLSTALHLAEQGVRTVLLEAREIGFGGSGRNGGQVIPGLKYDPDALVAMFGAEAGERLVRFAGATADSVFNLIERHAMDVPHVRQGWIQGAHNAAALELAHARAAQWARHGADAQPLDKAEVSRLIGTDRYLGGWVDRRAGAIQPLSYARGLARAALNAGVVIHTDTPVAGLRREGGKWTATTAGGATVIADRVVMCTNAYGADLLPGLKPSIIDANTFQLSLIHI
;
A
#
# COMPACT_ATOMS: atom_id res chain seq x y z
N MET A 1 21.68 -22.21 -0.03
CA MET A 1 21.05 -22.44 1.30
C MET A 1 19.55 -22.45 1.07
N SER A 2 18.89 -23.60 1.26
CA SER A 2 17.43 -23.72 1.17
C SER A 2 16.81 -22.88 2.27
N GLN A 3 16.24 -21.72 1.91
CA GLN A 3 15.45 -20.96 2.85
C GLN A 3 14.12 -21.70 3.02
N THR A 4 13.95 -22.32 4.18
CA THR A 4 12.64 -22.83 4.61
C THR A 4 11.64 -21.69 4.49
N PRO A 5 10.47 -21.87 3.86
CA PRO A 5 9.49 -20.82 3.75
C PRO A 5 9.05 -20.44 5.17
N PHE A 6 9.40 -19.21 5.60
CA PHE A 6 8.82 -18.68 6.83
C PHE A 6 7.34 -18.36 6.53
N PRO A 7 6.41 -18.99 7.22
CA PRO A 7 4.99 -18.62 7.09
C PRO A 7 4.80 -17.15 7.49
N LEU A 8 3.70 -16.58 7.08
CA LEU A 8 3.30 -15.26 7.58
C LEU A 8 3.35 -15.31 9.12
N SER A 9 4.07 -14.36 9.72
CA SER A 9 4.22 -14.35 11.19
C SER A 9 2.85 -14.34 11.86
N PRO A 10 2.62 -15.09 12.93
CA PRO A 10 1.39 -15.01 13.70
C PRO A 10 1.12 -13.57 14.08
N SER A 11 -0.02 -13.05 13.65
CA SER A 11 -0.43 -11.67 13.89
C SER A 11 -1.95 -11.56 13.87
N LEU A 12 -2.50 -10.48 14.41
CA LEU A 12 -3.92 -10.18 14.29
C LEU A 12 -4.37 -10.23 12.82
N TRP A 13 -3.56 -9.66 11.93
CA TRP A 13 -3.89 -9.62 10.51
C TRP A 13 -3.92 -11.02 9.87
N ALA A 14 -2.97 -11.88 10.20
CA ALA A 14 -2.96 -13.26 9.71
C ALA A 14 -4.16 -14.06 10.23
N ALA A 15 -4.56 -13.84 11.49
CA ALA A 15 -5.65 -14.55 12.14
C ALA A 15 -7.04 -14.11 11.65
N THR A 16 -7.19 -12.86 11.17
CA THR A 16 -8.48 -12.26 10.83
C THR A 16 -8.66 -11.96 9.35
N ALA A 17 -7.65 -12.19 8.53
CA ALA A 17 -7.73 -11.92 7.10
C ALA A 17 -8.63 -12.92 6.37
N ALA A 18 -9.29 -12.44 5.30
CA ALA A 18 -9.90 -13.32 4.30
C ALA A 18 -8.88 -14.34 3.79
N PRO A 19 -9.30 -15.57 3.37
CA PRO A 19 -8.39 -16.59 2.87
C PRO A 19 -7.52 -16.07 1.72
N PRO A 20 -6.29 -16.59 1.48
CA PRO A 20 -5.50 -16.22 0.33
C PRO A 20 -6.20 -16.64 -0.98
N PRO A 21 -5.96 -15.94 -2.11
CA PRO A 21 -6.40 -16.42 -3.41
C PRO A 21 -5.65 -17.71 -3.77
N ASP A 22 -6.28 -18.56 -4.57
CA ASP A 22 -5.61 -19.75 -5.11
C ASP A 22 -4.62 -19.34 -6.19
N THR A 23 -3.34 -19.53 -5.93
CA THR A 23 -2.23 -19.22 -6.83
C THR A 23 -1.17 -20.31 -6.72
N GLN A 24 -0.51 -20.60 -7.85
CA GLN A 24 0.49 -21.68 -7.91
C GLN A 24 1.86 -21.13 -8.29
N PRO A 25 2.95 -21.76 -7.87
CA PRO A 25 4.29 -21.41 -8.33
C PRO A 25 4.41 -21.49 -9.85
N LEU A 26 5.28 -20.65 -10.42
CA LEU A 26 5.62 -20.74 -11.85
C LEU A 26 6.53 -21.94 -12.09
N THR A 27 6.01 -22.94 -12.80
CA THR A 27 6.74 -24.17 -13.14
C THR A 27 7.18 -24.23 -14.59
N GLN A 28 6.56 -23.43 -15.48
CA GLN A 28 6.87 -23.36 -16.90
C GLN A 28 7.15 -21.92 -17.32
N SER A 29 8.11 -21.78 -18.23
CA SER A 29 8.45 -20.45 -18.78
C SER A 29 7.29 -19.84 -19.56
N THR A 30 7.10 -18.53 -19.46
CA THR A 30 5.99 -17.82 -20.07
C THR A 30 6.41 -16.43 -20.60
N GLN A 31 5.47 -15.74 -21.26
CA GLN A 31 5.66 -14.39 -21.79
C GLN A 31 4.52 -13.49 -21.36
N ALA A 32 4.84 -12.20 -21.20
CA ALA A 32 3.88 -11.15 -20.87
C ALA A 32 4.25 -9.85 -21.60
N ASP A 33 3.35 -8.89 -21.65
CA ASP A 33 3.70 -7.53 -22.06
C ASP A 33 4.38 -6.81 -20.89
N VAL A 34 3.86 -7.01 -19.67
CA VAL A 34 4.44 -6.47 -18.45
C VAL A 34 4.62 -7.57 -17.39
N LEU A 35 5.81 -7.63 -16.83
CA LEU A 35 6.09 -8.40 -15.62
C LEU A 35 6.07 -7.47 -14.42
N VAL A 36 5.30 -7.84 -13.39
CA VAL A 36 5.31 -7.17 -12.07
C VAL A 36 6.01 -8.08 -11.07
N VAL A 37 6.99 -7.57 -10.35
CA VAL A 37 7.73 -8.32 -9.32
C VAL A 37 7.35 -7.77 -7.94
N GLY A 38 6.67 -8.60 -7.15
CA GLY A 38 6.20 -8.28 -5.80
C GLY A 38 4.68 -8.22 -5.68
N GLY A 39 4.10 -9.03 -4.80
CA GLY A 39 2.66 -9.18 -4.51
C GLY A 39 2.17 -8.34 -3.33
N GLY A 40 2.74 -7.13 -3.16
CA GLY A 40 2.24 -6.12 -2.23
C GLY A 40 1.23 -5.16 -2.88
N TYR A 41 0.77 -4.13 -2.17
CA TYR A 41 -0.21 -3.15 -2.68
C TYR A 41 0.20 -2.53 -4.02
N ALA A 42 1.43 -2.07 -4.13
CA ALA A 42 1.92 -1.42 -5.34
C ALA A 42 1.89 -2.36 -6.54
N GLY A 43 2.41 -3.60 -6.37
CA GLY A 43 2.44 -4.58 -7.45
C GLY A 43 1.06 -5.04 -7.87
N LEU A 44 0.20 -5.38 -6.91
CA LEU A 44 -1.17 -5.83 -7.17
C LEU A 44 -2.02 -4.74 -7.82
N SER A 45 -1.95 -3.51 -7.31
CA SER A 45 -2.65 -2.37 -7.91
C SER A 45 -2.12 -2.07 -9.33
N THR A 46 -0.81 -2.11 -9.54
CA THR A 46 -0.22 -1.96 -10.88
C THR A 46 -0.73 -3.02 -11.83
N ALA A 47 -0.68 -4.29 -11.42
CA ALA A 47 -1.12 -5.41 -12.25
C ALA A 47 -2.61 -5.31 -12.60
N LEU A 48 -3.45 -4.99 -11.62
CA LEU A 48 -4.90 -4.78 -11.82
C LEU A 48 -5.18 -3.70 -12.86
N HIS A 49 -4.61 -2.50 -12.68
CA HIS A 49 -4.88 -1.39 -13.59
C HIS A 49 -4.29 -1.61 -15.00
N LEU A 50 -3.19 -2.34 -15.14
CA LEU A 50 -2.66 -2.74 -16.44
C LEU A 50 -3.62 -3.73 -17.14
N ALA A 51 -4.11 -4.72 -16.43
CA ALA A 51 -5.05 -5.70 -16.97
C ALA A 51 -6.38 -5.06 -17.37
N GLU A 52 -6.90 -4.12 -16.58
CA GLU A 52 -8.08 -3.31 -16.93
C GLU A 52 -7.90 -2.51 -18.23
N GLN A 53 -6.67 -2.25 -18.66
CA GLN A 53 -6.34 -1.64 -19.94
C GLN A 53 -6.01 -2.67 -21.04
N GLY A 54 -6.25 -3.96 -20.80
CA GLY A 54 -5.99 -5.03 -21.76
C GLY A 54 -4.52 -5.45 -21.90
N VAL A 55 -3.65 -5.04 -20.97
CA VAL A 55 -2.21 -5.40 -20.98
C VAL A 55 -2.04 -6.79 -20.37
N ARG A 56 -1.41 -7.71 -21.10
CA ARG A 56 -1.08 -9.06 -20.59
C ARG A 56 -0.03 -8.96 -19.50
N THR A 57 -0.45 -9.18 -18.27
CA THR A 57 0.37 -8.97 -17.08
C THR A 57 0.59 -10.27 -16.33
N VAL A 58 1.85 -10.55 -16.01
CA VAL A 58 2.26 -11.62 -15.09
C VAL A 58 2.81 -10.96 -13.82
N LEU A 59 2.39 -11.44 -12.65
CA LEU A 59 2.92 -11.02 -11.36
C LEU A 59 3.63 -12.19 -10.67
N LEU A 60 4.86 -11.97 -10.24
CA LEU A 60 5.63 -12.93 -9.45
C LEU A 60 5.80 -12.41 -8.02
N GLU A 61 5.40 -13.22 -7.06
CA GLU A 61 5.59 -12.98 -5.62
C GLU A 61 6.48 -14.10 -5.04
N ALA A 62 7.49 -13.69 -4.30
CA ALA A 62 8.48 -14.64 -3.74
C ALA A 62 7.90 -15.56 -2.65
N ARG A 63 6.84 -15.11 -2.01
CA ARG A 63 6.16 -15.78 -0.90
C ARG A 63 4.65 -15.83 -1.18
N GLU A 64 3.85 -15.49 -0.19
CA GLU A 64 2.40 -15.33 -0.31
C GLU A 64 2.00 -13.86 -0.52
N ILE A 65 0.81 -13.64 -1.03
CA ILE A 65 0.26 -12.29 -1.25
C ILE A 65 0.24 -11.49 0.06
N GLY A 66 0.81 -10.29 0.00
CA GLY A 66 0.85 -9.38 1.14
C GLY A 66 1.90 -9.74 2.20
N PHE A 67 2.82 -10.67 1.93
CA PHE A 67 3.85 -11.12 2.88
C PHE A 67 4.67 -9.97 3.48
N GLY A 68 5.01 -8.96 2.69
CA GLY A 68 5.79 -7.80 3.14
C GLY A 68 4.97 -6.80 3.97
N GLY A 69 5.36 -5.53 3.92
CA GLY A 69 4.71 -4.42 4.66
C GLY A 69 3.23 -4.25 4.37
N SER A 70 2.75 -4.70 3.20
CA SER A 70 1.34 -4.60 2.81
C SER A 70 0.40 -5.42 3.68
N GLY A 71 0.83 -6.57 4.20
CA GLY A 71 0.03 -7.38 5.12
C GLY A 71 0.36 -7.16 6.59
N ARG A 72 1.23 -6.19 6.92
CA ARG A 72 1.78 -5.99 8.27
C ARG A 72 1.66 -4.55 8.79
N ASN A 73 1.13 -3.62 7.98
CA ASN A 73 0.94 -2.22 8.37
C ASN A 73 -0.24 -2.05 9.33
N GLY A 74 -0.42 -0.83 9.87
CA GLY A 74 -1.49 -0.53 10.84
C GLY A 74 -2.90 -0.48 10.28
N GLY A 75 -3.08 -0.69 8.98
CA GLY A 75 -4.39 -0.64 8.34
C GLY A 75 -5.00 0.76 8.21
N GLN A 76 -4.30 1.80 8.60
CA GLN A 76 -4.79 3.17 8.48
C GLN A 76 -4.78 3.63 7.02
N VAL A 77 -5.90 4.16 6.57
CA VAL A 77 -6.07 4.78 5.25
C VAL A 77 -6.28 6.27 5.47
N ILE A 78 -5.21 7.03 5.29
CA ILE A 78 -5.16 8.47 5.58
C ILE A 78 -4.81 9.20 4.27
N PRO A 79 -5.63 10.17 3.81
CA PRO A 79 -5.30 10.95 2.63
C PRO A 79 -4.17 11.93 2.93
N GLY A 80 -3.38 12.27 1.93
CA GLY A 80 -2.30 13.24 2.05
C GLY A 80 -0.92 12.65 1.79
N LEU A 81 0.08 13.51 1.90
CA LEU A 81 1.50 13.19 1.81
C LEU A 81 2.20 13.64 3.09
N LYS A 82 3.52 13.48 3.13
CA LYS A 82 4.35 13.92 4.26
C LYS A 82 4.20 15.43 4.56
N TYR A 83 4.01 16.23 3.53
CA TYR A 83 3.89 17.69 3.62
C TYR A 83 2.43 18.11 3.50
N ASP A 84 2.08 19.16 4.24
CA ASP A 84 0.76 19.76 4.19
C ASP A 84 0.53 20.54 2.88
N PRO A 85 -0.72 20.84 2.48
CA PRO A 85 -1.04 21.45 1.19
C PRO A 85 -0.23 22.71 0.86
N ASP A 86 -0.13 23.68 1.78
CA ASP A 86 0.59 24.92 1.53
C ASP A 86 2.09 24.70 1.26
N ALA A 87 2.70 23.74 1.97
CA ALA A 87 4.09 23.36 1.75
C ALA A 87 4.29 22.70 0.37
N LEU A 88 3.36 21.87 -0.07
CA LEU A 88 3.42 21.26 -1.41
C LEU A 88 3.33 22.32 -2.52
N VAL A 89 2.43 23.30 -2.35
CA VAL A 89 2.32 24.42 -3.29
C VAL A 89 3.58 25.29 -3.28
N ALA A 90 4.14 25.57 -2.12
CA ALA A 90 5.39 26.33 -2.01
C ALA A 90 6.60 25.60 -2.64
N MET A 91 6.69 24.28 -2.52
CA MET A 91 7.79 23.48 -3.05
C MET A 91 7.73 23.27 -4.57
N PHE A 92 6.55 23.10 -5.14
CA PHE A 92 6.37 22.67 -6.53
C PHE A 92 5.70 23.75 -7.42
N GLY A 93 5.39 24.93 -6.86
CA GLY A 93 4.66 26.00 -7.54
C GLY A 93 3.15 25.75 -7.60
N ALA A 94 2.39 26.78 -7.93
CA ALA A 94 0.94 26.74 -7.86
C ALA A 94 0.34 25.59 -8.70
N GLU A 95 0.73 25.46 -9.95
CA GLU A 95 0.12 24.47 -10.85
C GLU A 95 0.45 23.02 -10.44
N ALA A 96 1.71 22.68 -10.26
CA ALA A 96 2.12 21.33 -9.93
C ALA A 96 1.79 20.97 -8.47
N GLY A 97 1.94 21.93 -7.55
CA GLY A 97 1.59 21.78 -6.14
C GLY A 97 0.10 21.51 -5.96
N GLU A 98 -0.77 22.28 -6.61
CA GLU A 98 -2.22 22.07 -6.56
C GLU A 98 -2.65 20.71 -7.17
N ARG A 99 -2.03 20.28 -8.27
CA ARG A 99 -2.26 18.91 -8.79
C ARG A 99 -1.88 17.86 -7.78
N LEU A 100 -0.75 18.03 -7.10
CA LEU A 100 -0.25 17.10 -6.10
C LEU A 100 -1.16 17.06 -4.86
N VAL A 101 -1.64 18.21 -4.40
CA VAL A 101 -2.62 18.31 -3.30
C VAL A 101 -3.92 17.58 -3.64
N ARG A 102 -4.48 17.80 -4.83
CA ARG A 102 -5.68 17.10 -5.27
C ARG A 102 -5.45 15.58 -5.36
N PHE A 103 -4.33 15.15 -5.95
CA PHE A 103 -3.97 13.74 -6.01
C PHE A 103 -3.86 13.12 -4.61
N ALA A 104 -3.11 13.78 -3.71
CA ALA A 104 -2.92 13.31 -2.34
C ALA A 104 -4.24 13.28 -1.55
N GLY A 105 -5.10 14.26 -1.76
CA GLY A 105 -6.41 14.34 -1.13
C GLY A 105 -7.37 13.21 -1.53
N ALA A 106 -7.22 12.65 -2.74
CA ALA A 106 -8.07 11.59 -3.27
C ALA A 106 -7.57 10.16 -2.95
N THR A 107 -6.42 10.01 -2.29
CA THR A 107 -5.80 8.67 -2.10
C THR A 107 -6.63 7.73 -1.24
N ALA A 108 -7.29 8.23 -0.19
CA ALA A 108 -8.18 7.41 0.64
C ALA A 108 -9.42 6.96 -0.14
N ASP A 109 -10.03 7.86 -0.92
CA ASP A 109 -11.16 7.51 -1.80
C ASP A 109 -10.78 6.41 -2.78
N SER A 110 -9.56 6.47 -3.34
CA SER A 110 -9.07 5.46 -4.27
C SER A 110 -9.05 4.05 -3.65
N VAL A 111 -8.67 3.93 -2.38
CA VAL A 111 -8.66 2.64 -1.67
C VAL A 111 -10.08 2.14 -1.46
N PHE A 112 -10.98 2.96 -0.90
CA PHE A 112 -12.35 2.55 -0.61
C PHE A 112 -13.15 2.27 -1.89
N ASN A 113 -12.97 3.07 -2.94
CA ASN A 113 -13.59 2.85 -4.25
C ASN A 113 -13.13 1.53 -4.90
N LEU A 114 -11.85 1.14 -4.73
CA LEU A 114 -11.38 -0.17 -5.20
C LEU A 114 -12.06 -1.32 -4.46
N ILE A 115 -12.21 -1.19 -3.13
CA ILE A 115 -12.92 -2.19 -2.31
C ILE A 115 -14.35 -2.36 -2.81
N GLU A 116 -15.06 -1.27 -3.01
CA GLU A 116 -16.46 -1.28 -3.47
C GLU A 116 -16.57 -1.80 -4.91
N ARG A 117 -15.80 -1.22 -5.85
CA ARG A 117 -15.85 -1.56 -7.28
C ARG A 117 -15.59 -3.03 -7.56
N HIS A 118 -14.68 -3.64 -6.81
CA HIS A 118 -14.32 -5.05 -6.99
C HIS A 118 -14.98 -5.97 -5.94
N ALA A 119 -15.93 -5.46 -5.15
CA ALA A 119 -16.62 -6.21 -4.09
C ALA A 119 -15.65 -7.02 -3.21
N MET A 120 -14.55 -6.37 -2.80
CA MET A 120 -13.50 -7.04 -2.04
C MET A 120 -13.99 -7.36 -0.62
N ASP A 121 -13.74 -8.59 -0.16
CA ASP A 121 -13.98 -9.01 1.22
C ASP A 121 -12.88 -8.42 2.13
N VAL A 122 -13.05 -7.17 2.51
CA VAL A 122 -12.12 -6.39 3.34
C VAL A 122 -12.89 -5.74 4.49
N PRO A 123 -12.75 -6.25 5.71
CA PRO A 123 -13.27 -5.55 6.89
C PRO A 123 -12.67 -4.14 6.97
N HIS A 124 -13.54 -3.13 7.01
CA HIS A 124 -13.09 -1.74 7.05
C HIS A 124 -14.08 -0.84 7.77
N VAL A 125 -13.55 0.30 8.25
CA VAL A 125 -14.32 1.39 8.85
C VAL A 125 -13.86 2.69 8.22
N ARG A 126 -14.82 3.51 7.73
CA ARG A 126 -14.55 4.81 7.15
C ARG A 126 -15.29 5.90 7.93
N GLN A 127 -14.77 6.25 9.10
CA GLN A 127 -15.36 7.24 10.01
C GLN A 127 -14.41 8.41 10.31
N GLY A 128 -13.26 8.44 9.66
CA GLY A 128 -12.24 9.45 9.83
C GLY A 128 -11.03 8.98 10.60
N TRP A 129 -10.04 9.85 10.64
CA TRP A 129 -8.81 9.71 11.41
C TRP A 129 -8.62 10.95 12.26
N ILE A 130 -8.26 10.76 13.54
CA ILE A 130 -8.09 11.82 14.50
C ILE A 130 -6.63 11.90 14.91
N GLN A 131 -6.08 13.11 14.89
CA GLN A 131 -4.79 13.42 15.49
C GLN A 131 -5.00 14.30 16.72
N GLY A 132 -4.79 13.72 17.91
CA GLY A 132 -4.83 14.43 19.16
C GLY A 132 -3.54 15.23 19.41
N ALA A 133 -3.67 16.42 19.95
CA ALA A 133 -2.58 17.33 20.28
C ALA A 133 -2.28 17.34 21.79
N HIS A 134 -1.06 17.00 22.18
CA HIS A 134 -0.63 16.88 23.58
C HIS A 134 -0.04 18.16 24.16
N ASN A 135 0.22 19.18 23.34
CA ASN A 135 0.69 20.50 23.76
C ASN A 135 0.14 21.61 22.84
N ALA A 136 0.35 22.87 23.22
CA ALA A 136 -0.19 24.03 22.48
C ALA A 136 0.37 24.12 21.05
N ALA A 137 1.65 23.90 20.82
CA ALA A 137 2.25 23.96 19.49
C ALA A 137 1.69 22.85 18.56
N ALA A 138 1.48 21.64 19.09
CA ALA A 138 0.85 20.57 18.35
C ALA A 138 -0.62 20.89 18.03
N LEU A 139 -1.32 21.60 18.91
CA LEU A 139 -2.70 22.04 18.68
C LEU A 139 -2.80 23.08 17.56
N GLU A 140 -1.95 24.09 17.57
CA GLU A 140 -1.86 25.08 16.50
C GLU A 140 -1.59 24.42 15.14
N LEU A 141 -0.62 23.50 15.10
CA LEU A 141 -0.30 22.76 13.89
C LEU A 141 -1.47 21.90 13.40
N ALA A 142 -2.16 21.22 14.32
CA ALA A 142 -3.33 20.39 13.99
C ALA A 142 -4.47 21.24 13.40
N HIS A 143 -4.76 22.40 14.01
CA HIS A 143 -5.79 23.31 13.52
C HIS A 143 -5.40 23.96 12.17
N ALA A 144 -4.12 24.35 12.01
CA ALA A 144 -3.63 24.87 10.73
C ALA A 144 -3.74 23.84 9.61
N ARG A 145 -3.43 22.57 9.90
CA ARG A 145 -3.56 21.44 8.97
C ARG A 145 -5.02 21.22 8.55
N ALA A 146 -5.94 21.19 9.52
CA ALA A 146 -7.37 21.07 9.24
C ALA A 146 -7.84 22.21 8.34
N ALA A 147 -7.46 23.45 8.63
CA ALA A 147 -7.83 24.61 7.83
C ALA A 147 -7.25 24.55 6.40
N GLN A 148 -6.01 24.08 6.22
CA GLN A 148 -5.43 23.89 4.89
C GLN A 148 -6.23 22.88 4.08
N TRP A 149 -6.50 21.70 4.62
CA TRP A 149 -7.28 20.68 3.92
C TRP A 149 -8.73 21.13 3.64
N ALA A 150 -9.36 21.83 4.58
CA ALA A 150 -10.71 22.37 4.39
C ALA A 150 -10.78 23.36 3.21
N ARG A 151 -9.75 24.21 3.00
CA ARG A 151 -9.67 25.09 1.82
C ARG A 151 -9.63 24.32 0.49
N HIS A 152 -9.15 23.09 0.50
CA HIS A 152 -9.17 22.18 -0.66
C HIS A 152 -10.40 21.27 -0.71
N GLY A 153 -11.46 21.62 0.02
CA GLY A 153 -12.76 20.92 -0.01
C GLY A 153 -12.80 19.60 0.77
N ALA A 154 -11.80 19.34 1.62
CA ALA A 154 -11.81 18.17 2.47
C ALA A 154 -12.77 18.34 3.66
N ASP A 155 -13.45 17.26 4.08
CA ASP A 155 -14.14 17.21 5.36
C ASP A 155 -13.12 17.02 6.49
N ALA A 156 -12.40 18.12 6.77
CA ALA A 156 -11.34 18.21 7.75
C ALA A 156 -11.69 19.31 8.76
N GLN A 157 -11.73 18.99 10.05
CA GLN A 157 -12.24 19.88 11.09
C GLN A 157 -11.29 19.94 12.27
N PRO A 158 -11.04 21.14 12.82
CA PRO A 158 -10.37 21.27 14.12
C PRO A 158 -11.30 20.71 15.21
N LEU A 159 -10.71 20.12 16.23
CA LEU A 159 -11.41 19.58 17.39
C LEU A 159 -10.92 20.27 18.64
N ASP A 160 -11.85 20.71 19.51
CA ASP A 160 -11.53 21.18 20.84
C ASP A 160 -11.27 20.02 21.82
N LYS A 161 -10.93 20.34 23.08
CA LYS A 161 -10.62 19.34 24.11
C LYS A 161 -11.81 18.42 24.40
N ALA A 162 -13.01 18.96 24.46
CA ALA A 162 -14.22 18.19 24.79
C ALA A 162 -14.56 17.22 23.66
N GLU A 163 -14.45 17.64 22.42
CA GLU A 163 -14.68 16.82 21.23
C GLU A 163 -13.66 15.69 21.11
N VAL A 164 -12.37 15.98 21.27
CA VAL A 164 -11.33 14.94 21.24
C VAL A 164 -11.52 13.95 22.38
N SER A 165 -11.81 14.42 23.60
CA SER A 165 -12.03 13.52 24.74
C SER A 165 -13.21 12.59 24.52
N ARG A 166 -14.30 13.08 23.93
CA ARG A 166 -15.47 12.27 23.60
C ARG A 166 -15.16 11.24 22.50
N LEU A 167 -14.38 11.60 21.50
CA LEU A 167 -14.10 10.74 20.34
C LEU A 167 -13.01 9.69 20.62
N ILE A 168 -11.99 10.03 21.42
CA ILE A 168 -10.86 9.13 21.72
C ILE A 168 -11.04 8.39 23.04
N GLY A 169 -11.90 8.90 23.95
CA GLY A 169 -12.15 8.28 25.26
C GLY A 169 -11.10 8.63 26.32
N THR A 170 -10.36 9.75 26.16
CA THR A 170 -9.38 10.22 27.12
C THR A 170 -9.27 11.75 27.14
N ASP A 171 -8.99 12.33 28.30
CA ASP A 171 -8.83 13.77 28.54
C ASP A 171 -7.38 14.28 28.39
N ARG A 172 -6.46 13.42 27.95
CA ARG A 172 -5.02 13.70 27.87
C ARG A 172 -4.64 14.69 26.78
N TYR A 173 -5.48 14.88 25.77
CA TYR A 173 -5.22 15.81 24.67
C TYR A 173 -5.84 17.17 24.92
N LEU A 174 -5.20 18.22 24.42
CA LEU A 174 -5.70 19.61 24.51
C LEU A 174 -6.76 19.92 23.44
N GLY A 175 -6.84 19.10 22.40
CA GLY A 175 -7.66 19.21 21.20
C GLY A 175 -7.02 18.40 20.10
N GLY A 176 -7.31 18.73 18.83
CA GLY A 176 -6.74 18.04 17.68
C GLY A 176 -7.44 18.42 16.39
N TRP A 177 -7.46 17.50 15.44
CA TRP A 177 -8.26 17.60 14.22
C TRP A 177 -8.69 16.22 13.74
N VAL A 178 -9.73 16.20 12.92
CA VAL A 178 -10.24 15.01 12.26
C VAL A 178 -10.25 15.22 10.75
N ASP A 179 -9.84 14.18 10.00
CA ASP A 179 -10.08 14.05 8.57
C ASP A 179 -11.08 12.90 8.33
N ARG A 180 -12.30 13.24 7.94
CA ARG A 180 -13.39 12.25 7.80
C ARG A 180 -13.32 11.42 6.52
N ARG A 181 -12.44 11.78 5.57
CA ARG A 181 -12.17 10.97 4.38
C ARG A 181 -11.41 9.70 4.70
N ALA A 182 -10.68 9.71 5.81
CA ALA A 182 -9.83 8.63 6.27
C ALA A 182 -10.63 7.47 6.89
N GLY A 183 -9.93 6.36 7.13
CA GLY A 183 -10.50 5.20 7.79
C GLY A 183 -9.45 4.15 8.14
N ALA A 184 -9.90 2.94 8.39
CA ALA A 184 -9.05 1.79 8.67
C ALA A 184 -9.56 0.56 7.90
N ILE A 185 -8.64 -0.29 7.49
CA ILE A 185 -8.91 -1.54 6.78
C ILE A 185 -8.17 -2.69 7.46
N GLN A 186 -8.61 -3.91 7.21
CA GLN A 186 -7.81 -5.09 7.46
C GLN A 186 -6.76 -5.21 6.33
N PRO A 187 -5.47 -4.94 6.59
CA PRO A 187 -4.49 -4.70 5.53
C PRO A 187 -4.17 -5.95 4.69
N LEU A 188 -4.12 -7.12 5.32
CA LEU A 188 -3.86 -8.37 4.60
C LEU A 188 -5.06 -8.79 3.75
N SER A 189 -6.30 -8.58 4.24
CA SER A 189 -7.51 -8.77 3.44
C SER A 189 -7.52 -7.86 2.20
N TYR A 190 -7.06 -6.62 2.35
CA TYR A 190 -6.98 -5.69 1.21
C TYR A 190 -5.96 -6.16 0.17
N ALA A 191 -4.77 -6.63 0.59
CA ALA A 191 -3.80 -7.23 -0.35
C ALA A 191 -4.41 -8.42 -1.09
N ARG A 192 -5.07 -9.32 -0.36
CA ARG A 192 -5.71 -10.51 -0.93
C ARG A 192 -6.92 -10.16 -1.81
N GLY A 193 -7.65 -9.10 -1.46
CA GLY A 193 -8.74 -8.54 -2.27
C GLY A 193 -8.24 -7.99 -3.60
N LEU A 194 -7.16 -7.20 -3.59
CA LEU A 194 -6.49 -6.72 -4.80
C LEU A 194 -6.02 -7.87 -5.70
N ALA A 195 -5.46 -8.93 -5.10
CA ALA A 195 -5.00 -10.09 -5.87
C ALA A 195 -6.18 -10.80 -6.56
N ARG A 196 -7.32 -10.98 -5.87
CA ARG A 196 -8.52 -11.55 -6.50
C ARG A 196 -9.05 -10.66 -7.61
N ALA A 197 -9.09 -9.35 -7.41
CA ALA A 197 -9.50 -8.40 -8.43
C ALA A 197 -8.58 -8.48 -9.66
N ALA A 198 -7.27 -8.57 -9.45
CA ALA A 198 -6.29 -8.71 -10.52
C ALA A 198 -6.45 -10.04 -11.28
N LEU A 199 -6.65 -11.16 -10.59
CA LEU A 199 -6.95 -12.46 -11.20
C LEU A 199 -8.23 -12.40 -12.04
N ASN A 200 -9.29 -11.80 -11.51
CA ASN A 200 -10.56 -11.63 -12.23
C ASN A 200 -10.42 -10.73 -13.48
N ALA A 201 -9.48 -9.78 -13.46
CA ALA A 201 -9.14 -8.94 -14.60
C ALA A 201 -8.18 -9.62 -15.60
N GLY A 202 -7.77 -10.88 -15.36
CA GLY A 202 -6.94 -11.66 -16.27
C GLY A 202 -5.44 -11.60 -15.99
N VAL A 203 -5.00 -11.03 -14.85
CA VAL A 203 -3.60 -11.12 -14.42
C VAL A 203 -3.26 -12.55 -14.06
N VAL A 204 -2.13 -13.05 -14.52
CA VAL A 204 -1.57 -14.33 -14.07
C VAL A 204 -0.66 -14.06 -12.88
N ILE A 205 -1.01 -14.62 -11.71
CA ILE A 205 -0.26 -14.43 -10.46
C ILE A 205 0.39 -15.74 -10.05
N HIS A 206 1.69 -15.71 -9.78
CA HIS A 206 2.44 -16.82 -9.22
C HIS A 206 3.04 -16.42 -7.86
N THR A 207 2.67 -17.15 -6.82
CA THR A 207 3.27 -17.08 -5.48
C THR A 207 4.36 -18.15 -5.32
N ASP A 208 5.09 -18.11 -4.21
CA ASP A 208 6.24 -18.99 -3.96
C ASP A 208 7.22 -19.05 -5.15
N THR A 209 7.33 -17.92 -5.84
CA THR A 209 8.09 -17.78 -7.08
C THR A 209 9.11 -16.65 -6.98
N PRO A 210 10.18 -16.83 -6.18
CA PRO A 210 11.20 -15.80 -6.05
C PRO A 210 11.96 -15.60 -7.36
N VAL A 211 12.07 -14.34 -7.80
CA VAL A 211 12.92 -13.94 -8.92
C VAL A 211 14.37 -13.97 -8.43
N ALA A 212 15.22 -14.76 -9.11
CA ALA A 212 16.63 -14.92 -8.78
C ALA A 212 17.54 -14.03 -9.64
N GLY A 213 17.06 -13.59 -10.80
CA GLY A 213 17.82 -12.76 -11.71
C GLY A 213 16.94 -12.02 -12.70
N LEU A 214 17.40 -10.85 -13.12
CA LEU A 214 16.71 -10.00 -14.09
C LEU A 214 17.73 -9.47 -15.11
N ARG A 215 17.51 -9.73 -16.40
CA ARG A 215 18.39 -9.31 -17.48
C ARG A 215 17.60 -8.64 -18.59
N ARG A 216 18.22 -7.73 -19.34
CA ARG A 216 17.65 -7.14 -20.53
C ARG A 216 18.50 -7.50 -21.74
N GLU A 217 17.91 -8.20 -22.69
CA GLU A 217 18.56 -8.65 -23.91
C GLU A 217 17.61 -8.49 -25.11
N GLY A 218 18.10 -8.01 -26.24
CA GLY A 218 17.28 -7.85 -27.44
C GLY A 218 16.06 -6.94 -27.27
N GLY A 219 16.14 -5.95 -26.36
CA GLY A 219 15.02 -5.04 -26.09
C GLY A 219 13.99 -5.58 -25.09
N LYS A 220 14.03 -6.87 -24.73
CA LYS A 220 13.13 -7.52 -23.77
C LYS A 220 13.81 -7.82 -22.45
N TRP A 221 13.01 -7.94 -21.43
CA TRP A 221 13.44 -8.38 -20.11
C TRP A 221 13.21 -9.87 -19.93
N THR A 222 14.18 -10.56 -19.34
CA THR A 222 14.07 -11.95 -18.91
C THR A 222 14.28 -12.02 -17.41
N ALA A 223 13.23 -12.40 -16.69
CA ALA A 223 13.29 -12.75 -15.28
C ALA A 223 13.46 -14.25 -15.12
N THR A 224 14.46 -14.67 -14.35
CA THR A 224 14.68 -16.08 -14.02
C THR A 224 14.25 -16.31 -12.58
N THR A 225 13.41 -17.30 -12.34
CA THR A 225 12.99 -17.70 -10.99
C THR A 225 14.00 -18.62 -10.34
N ALA A 226 13.97 -18.74 -9.01
CA ALA A 226 14.79 -19.69 -8.29
C ALA A 226 14.50 -21.16 -8.68
N GLY A 227 13.29 -21.44 -9.18
CA GLY A 227 12.90 -22.74 -9.72
C GLY A 227 13.35 -23.00 -11.17
N GLY A 228 14.04 -22.04 -11.79
CA GLY A 228 14.59 -22.16 -13.15
C GLY A 228 13.63 -21.76 -14.28
N ALA A 229 12.34 -21.56 -14.02
CA ALA A 229 11.41 -21.03 -15.00
C ALA A 229 11.70 -19.56 -15.32
N THR A 230 11.34 -19.10 -16.52
CA THR A 230 11.58 -17.72 -16.94
C THR A 230 10.31 -17.00 -17.36
N VAL A 231 10.27 -15.67 -17.15
CA VAL A 231 9.28 -14.79 -17.75
C VAL A 231 9.98 -13.82 -18.67
N ILE A 232 9.58 -13.77 -19.94
CA ILE A 232 10.04 -12.78 -20.91
C ILE A 232 8.98 -11.70 -21.04
N ALA A 233 9.35 -10.43 -20.86
CA ALA A 233 8.42 -9.32 -20.92
C ALA A 233 9.04 -8.09 -21.64
N ASP A 234 8.17 -7.26 -22.22
CA ASP A 234 8.61 -5.99 -22.81
C ASP A 234 9.02 -4.96 -21.75
N ARG A 235 8.35 -5.02 -20.59
CA ARG A 235 8.60 -4.13 -19.45
C ARG A 235 8.56 -4.91 -18.14
N VAL A 236 9.27 -4.38 -17.13
CA VAL A 236 9.25 -4.89 -15.75
C VAL A 236 8.94 -3.76 -14.81
N VAL A 237 8.04 -4.01 -13.88
CA VAL A 237 7.74 -3.10 -12.76
C VAL A 237 8.21 -3.77 -11.46
N MET A 238 9.19 -3.15 -10.81
CA MET A 238 9.72 -3.62 -9.53
C MET A 238 8.91 -3.05 -8.37
N CYS A 239 8.22 -3.91 -7.64
CA CYS A 239 7.38 -3.55 -6.50
C CYS A 239 7.82 -4.29 -5.22
N THR A 240 9.12 -4.55 -5.10
CA THR A 240 9.71 -5.41 -4.06
C THR A 240 10.08 -4.67 -2.79
N ASN A 241 9.86 -3.34 -2.73
CA ASN A 241 10.32 -2.51 -1.61
C ASN A 241 11.81 -2.82 -1.31
N ALA A 242 12.19 -2.97 -0.04
CA ALA A 242 13.55 -3.28 0.38
C ALA A 242 13.99 -4.72 0.07
N TYR A 243 13.05 -5.64 -0.20
CA TYR A 243 13.36 -7.06 -0.40
C TYR A 243 14.03 -7.40 -1.74
N GLY A 244 13.97 -6.52 -2.74
CA GLY A 244 14.49 -6.76 -4.08
C GLY A 244 15.78 -6.01 -4.41
N ALA A 245 16.50 -5.51 -3.42
CA ALA A 245 17.67 -4.65 -3.61
C ALA A 245 18.79 -5.30 -4.42
N ASP A 246 18.93 -6.61 -4.37
CA ASP A 246 19.97 -7.37 -5.08
C ASP A 246 19.58 -7.79 -6.51
N LEU A 247 18.31 -7.57 -6.93
CA LEU A 247 17.84 -7.96 -8.27
C LEU A 247 18.34 -7.05 -9.40
N LEU A 248 18.66 -5.81 -9.09
CA LEU A 248 19.18 -4.84 -10.05
C LEU A 248 20.51 -4.27 -9.56
N PRO A 249 21.58 -4.30 -10.40
CA PRO A 249 22.85 -3.66 -10.07
C PRO A 249 22.65 -2.18 -9.70
N GLY A 250 23.23 -1.75 -8.59
CA GLY A 250 23.17 -0.35 -8.14
C GLY A 250 21.92 0.07 -7.41
N LEU A 251 20.91 -0.80 -7.25
CA LEU A 251 19.69 -0.47 -6.50
C LEU A 251 19.94 -0.49 -4.98
N LYS A 252 20.72 -1.43 -4.48
CA LYS A 252 20.98 -1.62 -3.05
C LYS A 252 21.48 -0.37 -2.30
N PRO A 253 22.41 0.43 -2.83
CA PRO A 253 22.87 1.64 -2.15
C PRO A 253 21.81 2.74 -2.02
N SER A 254 20.73 2.68 -2.79
CA SER A 254 19.63 3.66 -2.75
C SER A 254 18.49 3.26 -1.79
N ILE A 255 18.59 2.09 -1.15
CA ILE A 255 17.57 1.54 -0.26
C ILE A 255 18.15 1.36 1.14
N ILE A 256 17.45 1.91 2.12
CA ILE A 256 17.74 1.69 3.55
C ILE A 256 16.59 0.86 4.11
N ASP A 257 16.92 -0.34 4.61
CA ASP A 257 15.95 -1.21 5.27
C ASP A 257 15.60 -0.63 6.65
N ALA A 258 14.37 -0.18 6.81
CA ALA A 258 13.85 0.29 8.08
C ALA A 258 12.67 -0.58 8.52
N ASN A 259 12.76 -1.13 9.73
CA ASN A 259 11.69 -1.91 10.32
C ASN A 259 10.93 -1.06 11.34
N THR A 260 9.63 -1.02 11.21
CA THR A 260 8.73 -0.44 12.21
C THR A 260 7.98 -1.57 12.91
N PHE A 261 7.80 -1.43 14.21
CA PHE A 261 7.07 -2.38 15.03
C PHE A 261 5.73 -1.78 15.44
N GLN A 262 4.66 -2.56 15.30
CA GLN A 262 3.33 -2.19 15.78
C GLN A 262 2.87 -3.21 16.82
N LEU A 263 2.41 -2.72 17.95
CA LEU A 263 1.84 -3.52 19.03
C LEU A 263 0.35 -3.22 19.12
N SER A 264 -0.47 -4.24 18.97
CA SER A 264 -1.89 -4.16 19.29
C SER A 264 -2.10 -4.55 20.75
N LEU A 265 -2.72 -3.65 21.52
CA LEU A 265 -3.03 -3.89 22.93
C LEU A 265 -4.48 -4.30 23.16
N ILE A 266 -5.24 -4.54 22.10
CA ILE A 266 -6.69 -4.81 22.17
C ILE A 266 -7.03 -6.13 22.90
N HIS A 267 -6.06 -7.00 23.06
CA HIS A 267 -6.24 -8.31 23.69
C HIS A 267 -5.38 -8.51 24.94
N ILE A 268 -4.92 -7.43 25.56
CA ILE A 268 -4.22 -7.48 26.85
C ILE A 268 -5.22 -7.41 28.00
#